data_02534756c40dd782f55bdcb24bee212d
#
_entry.id   02534756c40dd782f55bdcb24bee212d
#
_cell.length_a   1.000
_cell.length_b   1.000
_cell.length_c   1.000
_cell.angle_alpha   90.00
_cell.angle_beta   90.00
_cell.angle_gamma   90.00
#
_symmetry.space_group_name_H-M   'P 1'
#
loop_
_entity.id
_entity.type
_entity.pdbx_description
1 polymer ?
#
loop_
_entity_poly.entity_id
_entity_poly.type
_entity_poly.pdbx_seq_one_letter_code
_entity_poly.pdbx_strand_id
1 'polypeptide(L)'
;MTKKDILFWDIDTQADFIMPEGKLYVPGAQTLVDMISDIRRFALDQDYSMIASTDWHTPDDPELSDTPDYRTTFPPHCLAHRPGAERVGYHGVVPIDIIDRSPASRHYLHRLVAVGQFHIVLRKNAIDVFTNPNALPLLHAIRPRIIVLFGVALDFCVRLTVETLLRESTARLIVLADAVKGLGAVPDTVILNEFRTQGIAVLRCNDLRTKLNVAA
;
A
#
# COMPACT_ATOMS: atom_id res chain seq x y z
N MET A 1 23.94 -3.74 0.61
CA MET A 1 22.48 -3.80 0.88
C MET A 1 21.96 -5.00 0.12
N THR A 2 21.18 -5.87 0.74
CA THR A 2 20.62 -7.07 0.09
C THR A 2 19.20 -6.78 -0.42
N LYS A 3 18.70 -7.59 -1.34
CA LYS A 3 17.30 -7.47 -1.83
C LYS A 3 16.28 -7.61 -0.69
N LYS A 4 16.59 -8.36 0.36
CA LYS A 4 15.77 -8.52 1.57
C LYS A 4 15.66 -7.24 2.40
N ASP A 5 16.55 -6.28 2.21
CA ASP A 5 16.53 -5.00 2.89
C ASP A 5 15.49 -4.03 2.31
N ILE A 6 14.92 -4.34 1.13
CA ILE A 6 13.99 -3.49 0.40
C ILE A 6 12.61 -4.14 0.35
N LEU A 7 11.60 -3.41 0.81
CA LEU A 7 10.21 -3.80 0.78
C LEU A 7 9.42 -2.83 -0.09
N PHE A 8 8.62 -3.34 -1.01
CA PHE A 8 7.63 -2.56 -1.73
C PHE A 8 6.29 -2.65 -1.00
N TRP A 9 5.62 -1.52 -0.83
CA TRP A 9 4.31 -1.45 -0.20
C TRP A 9 3.30 -0.81 -1.14
N ASP A 10 2.41 -1.64 -1.65
CA ASP A 10 1.34 -1.32 -2.58
C ASP A 10 0.06 -1.04 -1.80
N ILE A 11 -0.37 0.23 -1.78
CA ILE A 11 -1.44 0.69 -0.89
C ILE A 11 -2.74 0.81 -1.67
N ASP A 12 -3.69 -0.07 -1.37
CA ASP A 12 -5.12 -0.01 -1.72
C ASP A 12 -5.40 0.26 -3.20
N THR A 13 -4.63 -0.35 -4.09
CA THR A 13 -4.77 -0.17 -5.55
C THR A 13 -5.91 -1.03 -6.10
N GLN A 14 -7.13 -0.80 -5.59
CA GLN A 14 -8.35 -1.56 -5.88
C GLN A 14 -9.25 -0.84 -6.89
N ALA A 15 -10.11 -1.59 -7.56
CA ALA A 15 -10.96 -1.06 -8.63
C ALA A 15 -11.86 0.08 -8.17
N ASP A 16 -12.45 0.00 -6.96
CA ASP A 16 -13.30 1.05 -6.42
C ASP A 16 -12.58 2.39 -6.19
N PHE A 17 -11.25 2.37 -6.01
CA PHE A 17 -10.45 3.59 -5.87
C PHE A 17 -9.83 4.06 -7.19
N ILE A 18 -9.44 3.13 -8.04
CA ILE A 18 -8.60 3.41 -9.21
C ILE A 18 -9.43 3.65 -10.47
N MET A 19 -10.55 2.92 -10.65
CA MET A 19 -11.33 2.99 -11.88
C MET A 19 -12.41 4.09 -11.80
N PRO A 20 -12.69 4.82 -12.90
CA PRO A 20 -13.65 5.92 -12.91
C PRO A 20 -15.08 5.53 -12.47
N GLU A 21 -15.47 4.28 -12.67
CA GLU A 21 -16.74 3.70 -12.21
C GLU A 21 -16.73 3.21 -10.76
N GLY A 22 -15.57 3.30 -10.10
CA GLY A 22 -15.39 2.87 -8.72
C GLY A 22 -16.21 3.66 -7.70
N LYS A 23 -16.63 3.01 -6.63
CA LYS A 23 -17.55 3.57 -5.63
C LYS A 23 -16.91 4.67 -4.77
N LEU A 24 -15.60 4.70 -4.67
CA LEU A 24 -14.82 5.75 -4.00
C LEU A 24 -13.63 6.16 -4.89
N TYR A 25 -13.94 6.47 -6.15
CA TYR A 25 -12.94 6.81 -7.16
C TYR A 25 -12.06 8.00 -6.76
N VAL A 26 -10.76 7.78 -6.78
CA VAL A 26 -9.75 8.82 -6.57
C VAL A 26 -9.50 9.53 -7.89
N PRO A 27 -9.76 10.85 -8.00
CA PRO A 27 -9.69 11.57 -9.27
C PRO A 27 -8.32 11.43 -9.96
N GLY A 28 -8.31 10.92 -11.19
CA GLY A 28 -7.11 10.71 -12.00
C GLY A 28 -6.33 9.43 -11.68
N ALA A 29 -6.75 8.60 -10.72
CA ALA A 29 -6.04 7.39 -10.32
C ALA A 29 -5.97 6.33 -11.44
N GLN A 30 -6.91 6.32 -12.39
CA GLN A 30 -6.85 5.39 -13.53
C GLN A 30 -5.57 5.55 -14.36
N THR A 31 -4.93 6.72 -14.33
CA THR A 31 -3.65 6.95 -15.02
C THR A 31 -2.48 6.22 -14.35
N LEU A 32 -2.66 5.70 -13.15
CA LEU A 32 -1.63 4.98 -12.39
C LEU A 32 -1.56 3.49 -12.76
N VAL A 33 -2.56 2.91 -13.45
CA VAL A 33 -2.69 1.46 -13.67
C VAL A 33 -1.44 0.86 -14.30
N ASP A 34 -0.93 1.45 -15.39
CA ASP A 34 0.26 0.96 -16.08
C ASP A 34 1.51 1.11 -15.19
N MET A 35 1.64 2.24 -14.49
CA MET A 35 2.76 2.50 -13.58
C MET A 35 2.77 1.50 -12.41
N ILE A 36 1.61 1.24 -11.79
CA ILE A 36 1.46 0.25 -10.73
C ILE A 36 1.88 -1.14 -11.24
N SER A 37 1.43 -1.51 -12.44
CA SER A 37 1.79 -2.79 -13.07
C SER A 37 3.28 -2.90 -13.31
N ASP A 38 3.92 -1.83 -13.79
CA ASP A 38 5.36 -1.76 -14.04
C ASP A 38 6.19 -1.82 -12.74
N ILE A 39 5.75 -1.16 -11.66
CA ILE A 39 6.41 -1.23 -10.35
C ILE A 39 6.35 -2.65 -9.80
N ARG A 40 5.18 -3.29 -9.85
CA ARG A 40 5.02 -4.68 -9.40
C ARG A 40 5.90 -5.64 -10.20
N ARG A 41 5.89 -5.52 -11.52
CA ARG A 41 6.75 -6.32 -12.39
C ARG A 41 8.23 -6.11 -12.06
N PHE A 42 8.66 -4.86 -11.93
CA PHE A 42 10.03 -4.54 -11.53
C PHE A 42 10.40 -5.16 -10.18
N ALA A 43 9.53 -5.08 -9.18
CA ALA A 43 9.77 -5.69 -7.88
C ALA A 43 9.93 -7.21 -7.99
N LEU A 44 9.07 -7.86 -8.77
CA LEU A 44 9.14 -9.31 -9.01
C LEU A 44 10.40 -9.72 -9.76
N ASP A 45 10.72 -9.07 -10.88
CA ASP A 45 11.88 -9.36 -11.72
C ASP A 45 13.21 -9.17 -10.97
N GLN A 46 13.21 -8.29 -9.98
CA GLN A 46 14.37 -8.02 -9.14
C GLN A 46 14.37 -8.80 -7.81
N ASP A 47 13.46 -9.77 -7.61
CA ASP A 47 13.28 -10.55 -6.38
C ASP A 47 13.07 -9.69 -5.11
N TYR A 48 12.46 -8.52 -5.23
CA TYR A 48 12.04 -7.74 -4.06
C TYR A 48 10.74 -8.29 -3.47
N SER A 49 10.66 -8.29 -2.14
CA SER A 49 9.43 -8.65 -1.44
C SER A 49 8.42 -7.52 -1.47
N MET A 50 7.14 -7.89 -1.44
CA MET A 50 6.05 -6.93 -1.51
C MET A 50 4.99 -7.20 -0.45
N ILE A 51 4.51 -6.14 0.19
CA ILE A 51 3.25 -6.11 0.91
C ILE A 51 2.26 -5.29 0.10
N ALA A 52 1.00 -5.69 0.07
CA ALA A 52 -0.10 -4.86 -0.34
C ALA A 52 -1.10 -4.71 0.80
N SER A 53 -1.73 -3.56 0.93
CA SER A 53 -2.96 -3.41 1.70
C SER A 53 -4.16 -3.41 0.77
N THR A 54 -5.30 -3.87 1.28
CA THR A 54 -6.58 -3.83 0.59
C THR A 54 -7.71 -3.61 1.56
N ASP A 55 -8.63 -2.72 1.22
CA ASP A 55 -9.92 -2.66 1.89
C ASP A 55 -10.74 -3.92 1.58
N TRP A 56 -11.33 -4.46 2.63
CA TRP A 56 -12.12 -5.68 2.54
C TRP A 56 -13.30 -5.58 3.48
N HIS A 57 -14.28 -4.76 3.06
CA HIS A 57 -15.42 -4.38 3.89
C HIS A 57 -16.54 -5.40 3.88
N THR A 58 -17.19 -5.52 5.03
CA THR A 58 -18.55 -6.03 5.12
C THR A 58 -19.53 -4.85 5.15
N PRO A 59 -20.80 -5.02 4.75
CA PRO A 59 -21.75 -3.91 4.71
C PRO A 59 -21.94 -3.16 6.05
N ASP A 60 -21.67 -3.83 7.17
CA ASP A 60 -21.87 -3.29 8.52
C ASP A 60 -20.57 -2.67 9.11
N ASP A 61 -19.51 -2.57 8.33
CA ASP A 61 -18.25 -1.98 8.84
C ASP A 61 -18.44 -0.47 9.12
N PRO A 62 -17.93 0.04 10.26
CA PRO A 62 -18.24 1.39 10.75
C PRO A 62 -17.68 2.52 9.86
N GLU A 63 -16.74 2.23 8.97
CA GLU A 63 -16.22 3.18 7.99
C GLU A 63 -17.24 3.45 6.86
N LEU A 64 -18.19 2.52 6.64
CA LEU A 64 -19.17 2.64 5.56
C LEU A 64 -20.41 3.41 6.00
N SER A 65 -20.87 4.34 5.17
CA SER A 65 -22.08 5.15 5.43
C SER A 65 -22.76 5.55 4.12
N ASP A 66 -24.09 5.53 4.13
CA ASP A 66 -24.88 6.11 3.04
C ASP A 66 -24.93 7.65 3.10
N THR A 67 -24.50 8.23 4.24
CA THR A 67 -24.36 9.68 4.45
C THR A 67 -22.96 10.00 5.00
N PRO A 68 -21.91 9.75 4.20
CA PRO A 68 -20.52 9.84 4.67
C PRO A 68 -20.09 11.28 4.94
N ASP A 69 -19.20 11.44 5.93
CA ASP A 69 -18.57 12.72 6.24
C ASP A 69 -17.27 12.98 5.43
N TYR A 70 -16.82 11.99 4.68
CA TYR A 70 -15.55 11.99 3.90
C TYR A 70 -14.30 12.31 4.73
N ARG A 71 -14.33 11.98 6.02
CA ARG A 71 -13.21 12.11 6.96
C ARG A 71 -12.95 10.81 7.71
N THR A 72 -14.00 10.23 8.27
CA THR A 72 -13.99 8.99 9.03
C THR A 72 -14.93 7.95 8.44
N THR A 73 -15.91 8.40 7.63
CA THR A 73 -16.85 7.55 6.93
C THR A 73 -16.88 7.86 5.44
N PHE A 74 -17.09 6.81 4.64
CA PHE A 74 -17.10 6.85 3.18
C PHE A 74 -18.31 6.09 2.62
N PRO A 75 -18.72 6.33 1.34
CA PRO A 75 -19.76 5.52 0.72
C PRO A 75 -19.33 4.04 0.71
N PRO A 76 -20.28 3.09 0.66
CA PRO A 76 -19.96 1.67 0.53
C PRO A 76 -19.03 1.40 -0.66
N HIS A 77 -17.82 0.90 -0.38
CA HIS A 77 -16.77 0.62 -1.34
C HIS A 77 -15.99 -0.64 -0.93
N CYS A 78 -15.23 -1.20 -1.83
CA CYS A 78 -14.36 -2.36 -1.64
C CYS A 78 -15.03 -3.50 -0.84
N LEU A 79 -16.32 -3.74 -1.11
CA LEU A 79 -17.07 -4.80 -0.44
C LEU A 79 -16.47 -6.16 -0.77
N ALA A 80 -16.30 -6.98 0.24
CA ALA A 80 -15.72 -8.31 0.15
C ALA A 80 -16.39 -9.16 -0.96
N HIS A 81 -15.56 -9.82 -1.76
CA HIS A 81 -16.01 -10.65 -2.88
C HIS A 81 -16.73 -9.90 -4.02
N ARG A 82 -16.59 -8.58 -4.09
CA ARG A 82 -17.14 -7.77 -5.19
C ARG A 82 -16.01 -7.27 -6.10
N PRO A 83 -16.30 -7.03 -7.39
CA PRO A 83 -15.29 -6.55 -8.33
C PRO A 83 -14.54 -5.27 -7.89
N GLY A 84 -15.24 -4.38 -7.16
CA GLY A 84 -14.64 -3.14 -6.63
C GLY A 84 -13.50 -3.38 -5.63
N ALA A 85 -13.51 -4.51 -4.93
CA ALA A 85 -12.44 -4.90 -4.00
C ALA A 85 -11.22 -5.54 -4.68
N GLU A 86 -11.31 -5.85 -5.98
CA GLU A 86 -10.20 -6.47 -6.71
C GLU A 86 -9.08 -5.45 -7.00
N ARG A 87 -7.83 -5.90 -6.88
CA ARG A 87 -6.65 -5.09 -7.20
C ARG A 87 -6.50 -4.92 -8.70
N VAL A 88 -6.29 -3.68 -9.17
CA VAL A 88 -6.06 -3.37 -10.59
C VAL A 88 -4.63 -3.74 -11.03
N GLY A 89 -4.45 -3.98 -12.35
CA GLY A 89 -3.13 -4.21 -12.93
C GLY A 89 -2.41 -5.44 -12.37
N TYR A 90 -3.13 -6.36 -11.72
CA TYR A 90 -2.58 -7.59 -11.18
C TYR A 90 -2.89 -8.76 -12.12
N HIS A 91 -1.89 -9.24 -12.81
CA HIS A 91 -1.97 -10.43 -13.67
C HIS A 91 -1.16 -11.55 -13.02
N GLY A 92 -1.67 -12.08 -11.91
CA GLY A 92 -1.01 -12.91 -10.94
C GLY A 92 -0.20 -14.08 -11.51
N VAL A 93 1.10 -14.09 -11.19
CA VAL A 93 2.02 -15.21 -11.47
C VAL A 93 2.74 -15.65 -10.20
N VAL A 94 2.55 -14.98 -9.07
CA VAL A 94 3.24 -15.26 -7.82
C VAL A 94 2.22 -15.69 -6.77
N PRO A 95 2.50 -16.74 -6.00
CA PRO A 95 1.69 -17.09 -4.84
C PRO A 95 1.54 -15.87 -3.92
N ILE A 96 0.30 -15.54 -3.55
CA ILE A 96 -0.01 -14.45 -2.63
C ILE A 96 -0.53 -15.06 -1.35
N ASP A 97 0.10 -14.68 -0.24
CA ASP A 97 -0.42 -14.95 1.09
C ASP A 97 -1.38 -13.83 1.52
N ILE A 98 -2.63 -14.18 1.74
CA ILE A 98 -3.63 -13.23 2.25
C ILE A 98 -3.68 -13.34 3.76
N ILE A 99 -3.43 -12.22 4.44
CA ILE A 99 -3.56 -12.10 5.89
C ILE A 99 -4.79 -11.27 6.21
N ASP A 100 -5.78 -11.93 6.75
CA ASP A 100 -7.02 -11.32 7.19
C ASP A 100 -6.86 -10.64 8.55
N ARG A 101 -7.92 -10.00 9.07
CA ARG A 101 -7.96 -9.25 10.34
C ARG A 101 -7.90 -10.12 11.60
N SER A 102 -8.01 -11.43 11.47
CA SER A 102 -7.84 -12.35 12.60
C SER A 102 -6.37 -12.42 13.02
N PRO A 103 -6.06 -12.27 14.33
CA PRO A 103 -4.68 -12.35 14.80
C PRO A 103 -4.01 -13.68 14.41
N ALA A 104 -2.88 -13.60 13.71
CA ALA A 104 -2.04 -14.73 13.37
C ALA A 104 -0.94 -14.94 14.42
N SER A 105 -0.45 -16.16 14.55
CA SER A 105 0.69 -16.40 15.45
C SER A 105 1.97 -15.76 14.91
N ARG A 106 2.84 -15.29 15.81
CA ARG A 106 4.16 -14.77 15.42
C ARG A 106 4.97 -15.80 14.64
N HIS A 107 4.87 -17.06 15.00
CA HIS A 107 5.55 -18.15 14.28
C HIS A 107 5.11 -18.24 12.83
N TYR A 108 3.79 -18.14 12.57
CA TYR A 108 3.25 -18.11 11.21
C TYR A 108 3.79 -16.94 10.41
N LEU A 109 3.72 -15.72 10.97
CA LEU A 109 4.21 -14.51 10.29
C LEU A 109 5.71 -14.60 9.98
N HIS A 110 6.52 -15.09 10.93
CA HIS A 110 7.95 -15.31 10.70
C HIS A 110 8.21 -16.36 9.60
N ARG A 111 7.42 -17.42 9.52
CA ARG A 111 7.55 -18.40 8.44
C ARG A 111 7.27 -17.81 7.07
N LEU A 112 6.24 -16.97 6.94
CA LEU A 112 5.90 -16.32 5.66
C LEU A 112 7.08 -15.52 5.10
N VAL A 113 7.80 -14.80 5.95
CA VAL A 113 8.90 -13.92 5.52
C VAL A 113 10.26 -14.62 5.46
N ALA A 114 10.37 -15.84 5.98
CA ALA A 114 11.61 -16.60 5.99
C ALA A 114 11.93 -17.28 4.64
N VAL A 115 10.92 -17.48 3.79
CA VAL A 115 11.05 -18.25 2.53
C VAL A 115 11.77 -17.54 1.39
N GLY A 116 12.30 -16.34 1.61
CA GLY A 116 12.98 -15.55 0.59
C GLY A 116 12.10 -14.40 0.11
N GLN A 117 11.82 -14.31 -1.19
CA GLN A 117 10.85 -13.36 -1.73
C GLN A 117 9.43 -13.79 -1.32
N PHE A 118 8.63 -12.81 -0.87
CA PHE A 118 7.23 -13.02 -0.52
C PHE A 118 6.34 -11.94 -1.11
N HIS A 119 5.08 -12.27 -1.29
CA HIS A 119 4.05 -11.33 -1.69
C HIS A 119 2.84 -11.53 -0.76
N ILE A 120 2.59 -10.56 0.12
CA ILE A 120 1.57 -10.64 1.17
C ILE A 120 0.54 -9.55 0.95
N VAL A 121 -0.74 -9.89 1.07
CA VAL A 121 -1.85 -8.94 1.07
C VAL A 121 -2.44 -8.86 2.48
N LEU A 122 -2.39 -7.68 3.08
CA LEU A 122 -3.04 -7.36 4.34
C LEU A 122 -4.44 -6.81 4.07
N ARG A 123 -5.47 -7.50 4.52
CA ARG A 123 -6.85 -7.00 4.47
C ARG A 123 -7.14 -6.09 5.64
N LYS A 124 -7.82 -4.96 5.39
CA LYS A 124 -8.27 -4.03 6.42
C LYS A 124 -9.73 -3.63 6.20
N ASN A 125 -10.34 -3.01 7.19
CA ASN A 125 -11.69 -2.41 7.11
C ASN A 125 -11.72 -1.05 7.81
N ALA A 126 -10.59 -0.38 7.81
CA ALA A 126 -10.40 0.97 8.30
C ALA A 126 -9.30 1.64 7.47
N ILE A 127 -9.26 2.97 7.47
CA ILE A 127 -8.31 3.77 6.67
C ILE A 127 -6.85 3.34 6.92
N ASP A 128 -6.49 3.11 8.20
CA ASP A 128 -5.13 2.71 8.58
C ASP A 128 -4.94 1.19 8.50
N VAL A 129 -3.99 0.74 7.68
CA VAL A 129 -3.64 -0.68 7.55
C VAL A 129 -3.13 -1.29 8.88
N PHE A 130 -2.59 -0.48 9.77
CA PHE A 130 -2.09 -0.94 11.08
C PHE A 130 -3.21 -1.21 12.10
N THR A 131 -4.46 -0.99 11.74
CA THR A 131 -5.62 -1.54 12.47
C THR A 131 -5.72 -3.07 12.29
N ASN A 132 -5.14 -3.64 11.22
CA ASN A 132 -4.96 -5.07 11.13
C ASN A 132 -3.92 -5.52 12.18
N PRO A 133 -4.28 -6.40 13.14
CA PRO A 133 -3.41 -6.81 14.24
C PRO A 133 -2.12 -7.52 13.79
N ASN A 134 -2.06 -7.93 12.54
CA ASN A 134 -0.91 -8.62 11.96
C ASN A 134 0.08 -7.67 11.29
N ALA A 135 -0.31 -6.42 10.95
CA ALA A 135 0.50 -5.51 10.18
C ALA A 135 1.81 -5.13 10.89
N LEU A 136 1.72 -4.72 12.15
CA LEU A 136 2.91 -4.34 12.93
C LEU A 136 3.80 -5.55 13.29
N PRO A 137 3.28 -6.70 13.75
CA PRO A 137 4.08 -7.91 13.93
C PRO A 137 4.77 -8.38 12.63
N LEU A 138 4.11 -8.25 11.48
CA LEU A 138 4.69 -8.59 10.19
C LEU A 138 5.85 -7.64 9.83
N LEU A 139 5.66 -6.33 9.98
CA LEU A 139 6.70 -5.32 9.78
C LEU A 139 7.93 -5.62 10.66
N HIS A 140 7.72 -5.97 11.92
CA HIS A 140 8.78 -6.32 12.86
C HIS A 140 9.47 -7.67 12.51
N ALA A 141 8.79 -8.58 11.84
CA ALA A 141 9.40 -9.82 11.34
C ALA A 141 10.28 -9.58 10.11
N ILE A 142 9.87 -8.67 9.22
CA ILE A 142 10.59 -8.32 7.97
C ILE A 142 11.82 -7.46 8.26
N ARG A 143 11.69 -6.41 9.06
CA ARG A 143 12.74 -5.43 9.39
C ARG A 143 13.42 -4.84 8.14
N PRO A 144 12.68 -4.26 7.20
CA PRO A 144 13.27 -3.69 6.00
C PRO A 144 14.13 -2.48 6.35
N ARG A 145 15.16 -2.21 5.55
CA ARG A 145 15.97 -0.98 5.64
C ARG A 145 15.43 0.14 4.75
N ILE A 146 14.72 -0.23 3.69
CA ILE A 146 14.05 0.68 2.77
C ILE A 146 12.62 0.17 2.55
N ILE A 147 11.64 1.09 2.59
CA ILE A 147 10.27 0.82 2.20
C ILE A 147 9.91 1.77 1.06
N VAL A 148 9.51 1.21 -0.08
CA VAL A 148 9.03 1.94 -1.25
C VAL A 148 7.51 1.89 -1.28
N LEU A 149 6.85 3.06 -1.20
CA LEU A 149 5.41 3.19 -1.07
C LEU A 149 4.80 3.78 -2.35
N PHE A 150 3.68 3.22 -2.76
CA PHE A 150 2.87 3.68 -3.89
C PHE A 150 1.41 3.25 -3.70
N GLY A 151 0.47 3.88 -4.41
CA GLY A 151 -0.96 3.57 -4.34
C GLY A 151 -1.82 4.76 -3.94
N VAL A 152 -2.98 4.50 -3.33
CA VAL A 152 -4.04 5.48 -3.04
C VAL A 152 -4.69 5.25 -1.65
N ALA A 153 -5.40 6.19 -1.05
CA ALA A 153 -5.38 7.60 -1.43
C ALA A 153 -4.26 8.31 -0.67
N LEU A 154 -3.57 9.23 -1.34
CA LEU A 154 -2.37 9.89 -0.79
C LEU A 154 -2.68 10.67 0.50
N ASP A 155 -3.84 11.30 0.57
CA ASP A 155 -4.31 12.11 1.70
C ASP A 155 -4.93 11.29 2.84
N PHE A 156 -5.13 9.97 2.66
CA PHE A 156 -5.70 9.04 3.64
C PHE A 156 -4.77 7.83 3.88
N CYS A 157 -5.04 6.71 3.23
CA CYS A 157 -4.36 5.43 3.51
C CYS A 157 -2.84 5.49 3.34
N VAL A 158 -2.34 6.20 2.30
CA VAL A 158 -0.89 6.38 2.10
C VAL A 158 -0.31 7.23 3.23
N ARG A 159 -0.96 8.35 3.57
CA ARG A 159 -0.50 9.26 4.63
C ARG A 159 -0.44 8.54 5.98
N LEU A 160 -1.50 7.85 6.38
CA LEU A 160 -1.53 7.11 7.66
C LEU A 160 -0.50 5.99 7.69
N THR A 161 -0.32 5.27 6.59
CA THR A 161 0.73 4.25 6.49
C THR A 161 2.11 4.87 6.69
N VAL A 162 2.41 5.99 6.04
CA VAL A 162 3.67 6.72 6.18
C VAL A 162 3.88 7.20 7.63
N GLU A 163 2.88 7.83 8.23
CA GLU A 163 2.94 8.34 9.61
C GLU A 163 3.21 7.21 10.61
N THR A 164 2.57 6.06 10.45
CA THR A 164 2.81 4.91 11.31
C THR A 164 4.19 4.31 11.07
N LEU A 165 4.64 4.19 9.84
CA LEU A 165 6.00 3.72 9.53
C LEU A 165 7.10 4.62 10.08
N LEU A 166 6.90 5.93 10.16
CA LEU A 166 7.83 6.86 10.79
C LEU A 166 7.96 6.64 12.30
N ARG A 167 6.89 6.18 12.97
CA ARG A 167 6.89 5.89 14.41
C ARG A 167 7.43 4.49 14.73
N GLU A 168 7.08 3.52 13.92
CA GLU A 168 7.23 2.09 14.23
C GLU A 168 8.40 1.40 13.52
N SER A 169 9.06 2.12 12.59
CA SER A 169 10.16 1.57 11.77
C SER A 169 11.35 2.52 11.72
N THR A 170 12.55 1.94 11.61
CA THR A 170 13.79 2.68 11.31
C THR A 170 14.12 2.67 9.82
N ALA A 171 13.24 2.13 8.98
CA ALA A 171 13.44 2.06 7.56
C ALA A 171 13.45 3.45 6.92
N ARG A 172 14.29 3.64 5.91
CA ARG A 172 14.19 4.80 5.02
C ARG A 172 12.95 4.66 4.16
N LEU A 173 12.06 5.64 4.21
CA LEU A 173 10.85 5.66 3.40
C LEU A 173 11.09 6.36 2.05
N ILE A 174 10.55 5.78 1.00
CA ILE A 174 10.53 6.34 -0.35
C ILE A 174 9.09 6.33 -0.84
N VAL A 175 8.52 7.49 -1.16
CA VAL A 175 7.20 7.60 -1.79
C VAL A 175 7.38 7.90 -3.27
N LEU A 176 6.69 7.16 -4.14
CA LEU A 176 6.75 7.33 -5.58
C LEU A 176 5.72 8.36 -6.03
N ALA A 177 6.18 9.58 -6.29
CA ALA A 177 5.34 10.76 -6.57
C ALA A 177 4.45 10.62 -7.81
N ASP A 178 4.87 9.82 -8.79
CA ASP A 178 4.14 9.53 -10.02
C ASP A 178 3.31 8.24 -9.95
N ALA A 179 3.27 7.61 -8.77
CA ALA A 179 2.50 6.40 -8.50
C ALA A 179 1.58 6.54 -7.26
N VAL A 180 1.24 7.77 -6.87
CA VAL A 180 0.27 8.07 -5.82
C VAL A 180 -0.73 9.12 -6.30
N LYS A 181 -1.95 9.08 -5.76
CA LYS A 181 -3.02 10.07 -5.97
C LYS A 181 -3.87 10.21 -4.71
N GLY A 182 -4.31 11.43 -4.40
CA GLY A 182 -5.23 11.74 -3.31
C GLY A 182 -6.66 11.95 -3.77
N LEU A 183 -7.60 11.88 -2.84
CA LEU A 183 -9.02 12.21 -3.06
C LEU A 183 -9.24 13.70 -3.33
N GLY A 184 -8.24 14.54 -3.03
CA GLY A 184 -8.25 15.97 -3.37
C GLY A 184 -8.68 16.89 -2.23
N ALA A 185 -8.82 16.38 -0.99
CA ALA A 185 -9.02 17.23 0.19
C ALA A 185 -7.83 18.20 0.41
N VAL A 186 -6.62 17.72 0.10
CA VAL A 186 -5.38 18.50 0.08
C VAL A 186 -4.68 18.23 -1.26
N PRO A 187 -4.10 19.23 -1.93
CA PRO A 187 -3.35 19.00 -3.16
C PRO A 187 -2.19 18.01 -2.95
N ASP A 188 -2.01 17.03 -3.85
CA ASP A 188 -0.95 16.02 -3.79
C ASP A 188 0.44 16.63 -3.56
N THR A 189 0.73 17.75 -4.22
CA THR A 189 2.01 18.46 -4.10
C THR A 189 2.28 18.98 -2.69
N VAL A 190 1.25 19.36 -1.94
CA VAL A 190 1.38 19.82 -0.54
C VAL A 190 1.79 18.63 0.33
N ILE A 191 1.08 17.52 0.24
CA ILE A 191 1.37 16.30 1.02
C ILE A 191 2.77 15.77 0.69
N LEU A 192 3.14 15.71 -0.58
CA LEU A 192 4.47 15.27 -0.99
C LEU A 192 5.58 16.20 -0.49
N ASN A 193 5.31 17.51 -0.36
CA ASN A 193 6.26 18.44 0.25
C ASN A 193 6.33 18.25 1.77
N GLU A 194 5.22 18.01 2.46
CA GLU A 194 5.22 17.65 3.88
C GLU A 194 6.08 16.38 4.11
N PHE A 195 5.95 15.36 3.29
CA PHE A 195 6.79 14.16 3.37
C PHE A 195 8.28 14.48 3.21
N ARG A 196 8.66 15.37 2.27
CA ARG A 196 10.06 15.81 2.13
C ARG A 196 10.58 16.50 3.39
N THR A 197 9.77 17.35 4.03
CA THR A 197 10.16 18.03 5.28
C THR A 197 10.34 17.08 6.45
N GLN A 198 9.68 15.93 6.42
CA GLN A 198 9.81 14.83 7.39
C GLN A 198 11.00 13.89 7.07
N GLY A 199 11.79 14.18 6.03
CA GLY A 199 12.96 13.38 5.65
C GLY A 199 12.65 12.16 4.76
N ILE A 200 11.40 12.06 4.27
CA ILE A 200 11.00 10.99 3.35
C ILE A 200 11.51 11.32 1.94
N ALA A 201 12.09 10.34 1.27
CA ALA A 201 12.50 10.49 -0.10
C ALA A 201 11.28 10.42 -1.03
N VAL A 202 10.97 11.51 -1.71
CA VAL A 202 9.91 11.56 -2.73
C VAL A 202 10.56 11.51 -4.09
N LEU A 203 10.42 10.39 -4.80
CA LEU A 203 11.09 10.09 -6.06
C LEU A 203 10.06 9.81 -7.16
N ARG A 204 10.50 9.88 -8.42
CA ARG A 204 9.76 9.29 -9.54
C ARG A 204 10.20 7.84 -9.75
N CYS A 205 9.36 7.02 -10.37
CA CYS A 205 9.63 5.61 -10.63
C CYS A 205 10.94 5.40 -11.42
N ASN A 206 11.23 6.25 -12.39
CA ASN A 206 12.47 6.16 -13.17
C ASN A 206 13.71 6.44 -12.31
N ASP A 207 13.64 7.38 -11.36
CA ASP A 207 14.75 7.70 -10.46
C ASP A 207 14.98 6.58 -9.43
N LEU A 208 13.92 5.89 -9.01
CA LEU A 208 14.01 4.75 -8.10
C LEU A 208 14.88 3.64 -8.70
N ARG A 209 14.60 3.24 -9.96
CA ARG A 209 15.36 2.17 -10.64
C ARG A 209 16.85 2.47 -10.67
N THR A 210 17.22 3.70 -10.98
CA THR A 210 18.62 4.15 -10.99
C THR A 210 19.24 4.06 -9.57
N LYS A 211 18.52 4.53 -8.56
CA LYS A 211 19.04 4.54 -7.17
C LYS A 211 19.16 3.15 -6.56
N LEU A 212 18.25 2.24 -6.86
CA LEU A 212 18.33 0.87 -6.36
C LEU A 212 19.43 0.06 -7.06
N ASN A 213 19.65 0.26 -8.37
CA ASN A 213 20.71 -0.41 -9.12
C ASN A 213 22.14 0.04 -8.71
N VAL A 214 22.30 1.28 -8.21
CA VAL A 214 23.58 1.78 -7.69
C VAL A 214 23.86 1.28 -6.26
N ALA A 215 22.82 0.80 -5.56
CA ALA A 215 22.91 0.34 -4.16
C ALA A 215 23.03 -1.19 -4.01
N ALA A 216 22.93 -1.94 -5.12
CA ALA A 216 23.11 -3.39 -5.19
C ALA A 216 24.55 -3.75 -5.56
#